data_83e2d31a05d7ea505d3c81316cfb629b
#
_entry.id   83e2d31a05d7ea505d3c81316cfb629b
#
_cell.length_a   1.000
_cell.length_b   1.000
_cell.length_c   1.000
_cell.angle_alpha   90.00
_cell.angle_beta   90.00
_cell.angle_gamma   90.00
#
_symmetry.space_group_name_H-M   'P 1'
#
loop_
_entity.id
_entity.type
_entity.pdbx_description
1 polymer ?
#
loop_
_entity_poly.entity_id
_entity_poly.type
_entity_poly.pdbx_seq_one_letter_code
_entity_poly.pdbx_strand_id
1 'polypeptide(L)'
;MKRKLIGLILSAVLAVSLVGCGGSGDDGTLTQKSESDNVDTPASASSDDTQSLTVWCWDSFNVDAMKKAGEIYTADHPDVTINVQETVSSDIQTLIQTYAMSGELNALPDIFLMDDQVFAKYLQNYPDVFADITDSGIPFQDFAESKVANSVKDGKNYGVPYDSNTVIACYRTDYLEQAGYSIEDLTDITWDEFIVIGEDVLAKTGMPMLTNVQGEPDLLNMILQSAGISVFDENGGISLVDNEGLKEAMRVYLKLIDTKILQEQTDWSGYQGSINNGTVVGTINGSWICATIMTTDQTQQEGNWAVTNMPKLNDYAGATNYSAQGGSTWAVSSTCDNFDLAMDFFKTTWAGSTAFYDSILKDLGAIATYLPAAGSDAYNEPSAFFGGEAIYSKIVSYGNEIPKINKGIYWKEEKEALGTALTNIVNSVPDLDNVTDEDLDNVIAEAQATVQFNIGQ
;
A
#
# COMPACT_ATOMS: atom_id res chain seq x y z
N MET A 1 -28.03 54.10 7.77
CA MET A 1 -29.39 53.91 7.15
C MET A 1 -29.50 52.46 6.74
N LYS A 2 -30.38 51.79 7.45
CA LYS A 2 -31.40 50.79 6.98
C LYS A 2 -30.86 49.62 6.18
N ARG A 3 -30.76 48.44 6.78
CA ARG A 3 -31.85 47.39 6.91
C ARG A 3 -31.91 46.52 5.65
N LYS A 4 -32.00 45.23 5.58
CA LYS A 4 -32.42 44.11 6.46
C LYS A 4 -32.10 42.85 5.64
N LEU A 5 -31.61 41.79 6.16
CA LEU A 5 -32.29 40.60 6.76
C LEU A 5 -33.15 39.78 5.81
N ILE A 6 -33.00 38.53 6.00
CA ILE A 6 -33.87 37.35 5.77
C ILE A 6 -33.18 36.38 4.81
N GLY A 7 -32.80 35.24 5.13
CA GLY A 7 -33.21 34.28 6.17
C GLY A 7 -33.99 33.13 5.58
N LEU A 8 -33.54 31.99 5.91
CA LEU A 8 -34.30 30.77 6.22
C LEU A 8 -34.82 29.83 5.11
N ILE A 9 -34.44 28.59 5.29
CA ILE A 9 -35.26 27.36 5.42
C ILE A 9 -35.71 26.76 4.08
N LEU A 10 -35.60 25.47 3.81
CA LEU A 10 -36.27 24.31 4.42
C LEU A 10 -35.86 23.02 3.73
N SER A 11 -35.39 22.07 4.42
CA SER A 11 -36.01 20.81 4.82
C SER A 11 -36.99 20.13 3.83
N ALA A 12 -36.60 18.94 3.45
CA ALA A 12 -37.34 17.69 3.34
C ALA A 12 -38.85 17.75 2.92
N VAL A 13 -39.22 16.82 2.07
CA VAL A 13 -40.23 15.77 2.34
C VAL A 13 -40.24 14.74 1.22
N LEU A 14 -40.05 13.47 1.59
CA LEU A 14 -40.53 12.30 0.85
C LEU A 14 -42.04 12.34 0.72
N ALA A 15 -42.59 11.98 -0.45
CA ALA A 15 -43.93 11.41 -0.54
C ALA A 15 -43.99 10.42 -1.70
N VAL A 16 -44.23 9.20 -1.33
CA VAL A 16 -44.72 8.09 -2.15
C VAL A 16 -46.14 8.43 -2.61
N SER A 17 -46.45 8.20 -3.88
CA SER A 17 -47.82 8.00 -4.31
C SER A 17 -47.89 6.99 -5.46
N LEU A 18 -48.38 5.83 -5.12
CA LEU A 18 -49.09 4.89 -5.97
C LEU A 18 -50.50 5.41 -6.28
N VAL A 19 -50.95 5.33 -7.51
CA VAL A 19 -52.29 5.11 -8.05
C VAL A 19 -52.15 5.21 -9.58
N GLY A 20 -52.46 4.31 -10.48
CA GLY A 20 -53.52 3.33 -10.53
C GLY A 20 -54.55 3.70 -11.61
N CYS A 21 -54.84 2.76 -12.52
CA CYS A 21 -55.96 2.68 -13.47
C CYS A 21 -55.85 3.50 -14.78
N GLY A 22 -56.14 2.98 -15.92
CA GLY A 22 -56.86 1.81 -16.35
C GLY A 22 -57.19 1.92 -17.84
N GLY A 23 -57.45 0.80 -18.44
CA GLY A 23 -58.49 0.75 -19.46
C GLY A 23 -58.20 -0.07 -20.72
N SER A 24 -58.80 -1.25 -20.74
CA SER A 24 -59.49 -1.92 -21.81
C SER A 24 -58.78 -2.74 -22.89
N GLY A 25 -59.03 -4.04 -22.81
CA GLY A 25 -59.60 -4.87 -23.85
C GLY A 25 -58.65 -5.87 -24.47
N ASP A 26 -58.69 -7.12 -24.20
CA ASP A 26 -59.53 -8.12 -24.85
C ASP A 26 -59.14 -9.55 -24.34
N ASP A 27 -60.11 -10.37 -24.45
CA ASP A 27 -60.40 -11.71 -24.02
C ASP A 27 -59.25 -12.75 -24.31
N GLY A 28 -59.01 -13.61 -23.35
CA GLY A 28 -58.12 -14.78 -23.54
C GLY A 28 -58.05 -15.64 -22.28
N THR A 29 -59.10 -16.44 -22.08
CA THR A 29 -59.22 -17.47 -21.03
C THR A 29 -57.99 -18.38 -20.97
N LEU A 30 -57.22 -18.33 -19.89
CA LEU A 30 -56.33 -19.42 -19.52
C LEU A 30 -56.50 -19.77 -18.03
N THR A 31 -56.94 -21.00 -17.87
CA THR A 31 -57.15 -21.77 -16.67
C THR A 31 -55.97 -21.67 -15.69
N GLN A 32 -56.23 -21.18 -14.48
CA GLN A 32 -55.31 -21.34 -13.33
C GLN A 32 -55.25 -22.79 -12.92
N LYS A 33 -54.11 -23.38 -13.07
CA LYS A 33 -53.70 -24.59 -12.38
C LYS A 33 -52.87 -24.16 -11.16
N SER A 34 -53.43 -24.36 -9.99
CA SER A 34 -52.74 -24.22 -8.72
C SER A 34 -51.71 -25.36 -8.60
N GLU A 35 -50.45 -25.05 -8.78
CA GLU A 35 -49.37 -25.88 -8.29
C GLU A 35 -48.96 -25.35 -6.91
N SER A 36 -49.15 -26.22 -5.93
CA SER A 36 -48.64 -26.04 -4.59
C SER A 36 -47.12 -26.22 -4.66
N ASP A 37 -46.39 -25.15 -4.55
CA ASP A 37 -44.94 -25.21 -4.33
C ASP A 37 -44.70 -25.83 -2.96
N ASN A 38 -44.31 -27.08 -2.98
CA ASN A 38 -43.59 -27.71 -1.89
C ASN A 38 -42.26 -26.93 -1.77
N VAL A 39 -42.14 -26.21 -0.68
CA VAL A 39 -40.81 -25.76 -0.20
C VAL A 39 -40.09 -27.02 0.23
N ASP A 40 -39.27 -27.54 -0.67
CA ASP A 40 -38.25 -28.53 -0.30
C ASP A 40 -37.32 -27.87 0.71
N THR A 41 -37.46 -28.28 1.95
CA THR A 41 -36.39 -28.08 2.96
C THR A 41 -35.13 -28.70 2.38
N PRO A 42 -34.02 -27.97 2.26
CA PRO A 42 -32.78 -28.58 1.82
C PRO A 42 -32.50 -29.75 2.75
N ALA A 43 -32.43 -30.94 2.18
CA ALA A 43 -31.93 -32.11 2.89
C ALA A 43 -30.59 -31.72 3.53
N SER A 44 -30.46 -32.04 4.82
CA SER A 44 -29.21 -31.91 5.54
C SER A 44 -28.12 -32.56 4.67
N ALA A 45 -27.24 -31.73 4.12
CA ALA A 45 -26.05 -32.17 3.46
C ALA A 45 -25.32 -33.10 4.45
N SER A 46 -24.98 -34.28 4.00
CA SER A 46 -23.99 -35.14 4.61
C SER A 46 -22.78 -34.28 4.95
N SER A 47 -22.27 -34.42 6.16
CA SER A 47 -20.99 -33.84 6.58
C SER A 47 -19.87 -34.43 5.71
N ASP A 48 -19.66 -33.85 4.53
CA ASP A 48 -18.33 -33.83 3.93
C ASP A 48 -17.54 -32.87 4.82
N ASP A 49 -16.46 -33.35 5.45
CA ASP A 49 -15.53 -32.62 6.30
C ASP A 49 -14.72 -31.61 5.48
N THR A 50 -15.37 -30.76 4.68
CA THR A 50 -14.71 -29.71 3.90
C THR A 50 -14.34 -28.60 4.86
N GLN A 51 -13.04 -28.46 5.14
CA GLN A 51 -12.50 -27.34 5.92
C GLN A 51 -12.32 -26.13 4.99
N SER A 52 -12.57 -24.95 5.49
CA SER A 52 -12.38 -23.72 4.71
C SER A 52 -11.70 -22.64 5.52
N LEU A 53 -10.94 -21.78 4.80
CA LEU A 53 -10.42 -20.52 5.30
C LEU A 53 -10.99 -19.37 4.47
N THR A 54 -11.43 -18.33 5.15
CA THR A 54 -11.85 -17.06 4.54
C THR A 54 -10.74 -16.04 4.65
N VAL A 55 -10.46 -15.31 3.57
CA VAL A 55 -9.33 -14.38 3.50
C VAL A 55 -9.79 -13.03 2.94
N TRP A 56 -9.43 -11.91 3.61
CA TRP A 56 -9.57 -10.56 3.07
C TRP A 56 -8.21 -9.96 2.74
N CYS A 57 -8.08 -9.43 1.54
CA CYS A 57 -6.92 -8.65 1.11
C CYS A 57 -7.31 -7.63 0.05
N TRP A 58 -6.47 -6.61 -0.13
CA TRP A 58 -6.68 -5.58 -1.14
C TRP A 58 -5.84 -5.86 -2.39
N ASP A 59 -6.19 -5.19 -3.49
CA ASP A 59 -5.53 -5.26 -4.79
C ASP A 59 -5.50 -6.66 -5.43
N SER A 60 -5.71 -6.70 -6.72
CA SER A 60 -5.79 -7.94 -7.49
C SER A 60 -4.52 -8.81 -7.36
N PHE A 61 -3.33 -8.20 -7.26
CA PHE A 61 -2.09 -8.96 -7.14
C PHE A 61 -1.94 -9.68 -5.79
N ASN A 62 -2.42 -9.10 -4.67
CA ASN A 62 -2.47 -9.79 -3.37
C ASN A 62 -3.48 -10.93 -3.39
N VAL A 63 -4.63 -10.69 -4.04
CA VAL A 63 -5.66 -11.71 -4.27
C VAL A 63 -5.10 -12.87 -5.08
N ASP A 64 -4.36 -12.57 -6.15
CA ASP A 64 -3.79 -13.59 -7.02
C ASP A 64 -2.64 -14.35 -6.33
N ALA A 65 -1.82 -13.67 -5.52
CA ALA A 65 -0.80 -14.34 -4.70
C ALA A 65 -1.43 -15.30 -3.68
N MET A 66 -2.51 -14.88 -3.00
CA MET A 66 -3.23 -15.72 -2.03
C MET A 66 -3.93 -16.90 -2.71
N LYS A 67 -4.55 -16.69 -3.89
CA LYS A 67 -5.13 -17.78 -4.69
C LYS A 67 -4.07 -18.78 -5.11
N LYS A 68 -2.89 -18.30 -5.54
CA LYS A 68 -1.76 -19.17 -5.92
C LYS A 68 -1.29 -20.01 -4.73
N ALA A 69 -1.18 -19.43 -3.54
CA ALA A 69 -0.90 -20.17 -2.31
C ALA A 69 -1.97 -21.24 -2.05
N GLY A 70 -3.26 -20.86 -2.21
CA GLY A 70 -4.39 -21.76 -2.08
C GLY A 70 -4.34 -22.94 -3.05
N GLU A 71 -4.05 -22.69 -4.34
CA GLU A 71 -3.90 -23.74 -5.38
C GLU A 71 -2.79 -24.72 -5.03
N ILE A 72 -1.63 -24.22 -4.58
CA ILE A 72 -0.50 -25.07 -4.18
C ILE A 72 -0.89 -25.94 -2.98
N TYR A 73 -1.53 -25.36 -1.97
CA TYR A 73 -1.93 -26.06 -0.76
C TYR A 73 -3.00 -27.12 -1.04
N THR A 74 -4.05 -26.75 -1.78
CA THR A 74 -5.20 -27.64 -2.04
C THR A 74 -4.86 -28.78 -3.01
N ALA A 75 -3.75 -28.71 -3.73
CA ALA A 75 -3.27 -29.84 -4.53
C ALA A 75 -2.99 -31.11 -3.67
N ASP A 76 -2.49 -30.92 -2.46
CA ASP A 76 -2.24 -31.98 -1.48
C ASP A 76 -3.37 -32.12 -0.44
N HIS A 77 -4.27 -31.11 -0.36
CA HIS A 77 -5.40 -31.04 0.59
C HIS A 77 -6.72 -30.78 -0.16
N PRO A 78 -7.22 -31.74 -0.96
CA PRO A 78 -8.38 -31.52 -1.84
C PRO A 78 -9.72 -31.32 -1.11
N ASP A 79 -9.76 -31.57 0.17
CA ASP A 79 -10.88 -31.34 1.10
C ASP A 79 -10.88 -29.94 1.71
N VAL A 80 -9.88 -29.10 1.38
CA VAL A 80 -9.78 -27.72 1.88
C VAL A 80 -10.18 -26.72 0.79
N THR A 81 -10.83 -25.63 1.21
CA THR A 81 -11.18 -24.49 0.37
C THR A 81 -10.63 -23.19 0.96
N ILE A 82 -9.92 -22.39 0.13
CA ILE A 82 -9.45 -21.05 0.49
C ILE A 82 -10.31 -20.02 -0.24
N ASN A 83 -11.15 -19.29 0.49
CA ASN A 83 -12.09 -18.31 -0.03
C ASN A 83 -11.50 -16.92 0.08
N VAL A 84 -10.98 -16.37 -1.01
CA VAL A 84 -10.32 -15.05 -1.06
C VAL A 84 -11.33 -14.00 -1.52
N GLN A 85 -11.50 -12.96 -0.73
CA GLN A 85 -12.33 -11.79 -1.03
C GLN A 85 -11.45 -10.54 -1.12
N GLU A 86 -11.54 -9.86 -2.26
CA GLU A 86 -10.94 -8.54 -2.41
C GLU A 86 -11.72 -7.51 -1.58
N THR A 87 -11.02 -6.80 -0.71
CA THR A 87 -11.60 -5.80 0.19
C THR A 87 -10.58 -4.66 0.35
N VAL A 88 -10.98 -3.43 0.10
CA VAL A 88 -10.09 -2.26 0.19
C VAL A 88 -9.44 -2.15 1.58
N SER A 89 -8.15 -1.78 1.63
CA SER A 89 -7.38 -1.72 2.89
C SER A 89 -8.05 -0.85 3.96
N SER A 90 -8.58 0.32 3.58
CA SER A 90 -9.32 1.21 4.51
C SER A 90 -10.61 0.57 5.06
N ASP A 91 -11.27 -0.28 4.25
CA ASP A 91 -12.48 -0.97 4.68
C ASP A 91 -12.15 -2.10 5.65
N ILE A 92 -11.07 -2.87 5.40
CA ILE A 92 -10.56 -3.88 6.36
C ILE A 92 -10.28 -3.20 7.71
N GLN A 93 -9.56 -2.08 7.71
CA GLN A 93 -9.25 -1.31 8.92
C GLN A 93 -10.52 -0.85 9.64
N THR A 94 -11.50 -0.33 8.91
CA THR A 94 -12.78 0.14 9.48
C THR A 94 -13.61 -1.02 10.05
N LEU A 95 -13.65 -2.15 9.37
CA LEU A 95 -14.36 -3.34 9.82
C LEU A 95 -13.73 -3.95 11.08
N ILE A 96 -12.38 -4.01 11.16
CA ILE A 96 -11.67 -4.42 12.37
C ILE A 96 -12.10 -3.55 13.57
N GLN A 97 -12.08 -2.22 13.42
CA GLN A 97 -12.51 -1.30 14.48
C GLN A 97 -13.97 -1.54 14.86
N THR A 98 -14.85 -1.67 13.86
CA THR A 98 -16.28 -1.83 14.06
C THR A 98 -16.60 -3.12 14.83
N TYR A 99 -16.01 -4.24 14.42
CA TYR A 99 -16.26 -5.52 15.05
C TYR A 99 -15.58 -5.65 16.43
N ALA A 100 -14.40 -5.03 16.59
CA ALA A 100 -13.76 -4.96 17.91
C ALA A 100 -14.61 -4.16 18.91
N MET A 101 -15.17 -3.02 18.50
CA MET A 101 -16.00 -2.16 19.36
C MET A 101 -17.38 -2.74 19.63
N SER A 102 -17.99 -3.47 18.70
CA SER A 102 -19.28 -4.14 18.91
C SER A 102 -19.18 -5.49 19.62
N GLY A 103 -17.99 -6.08 19.68
CA GLY A 103 -17.77 -7.43 20.20
C GLY A 103 -18.16 -8.54 19.21
N GLU A 104 -18.37 -8.21 17.94
CA GLU A 104 -18.80 -9.14 16.88
C GLU A 104 -17.59 -9.70 16.11
N LEU A 105 -16.54 -10.14 16.81
CA LEU A 105 -15.29 -10.59 16.18
C LEU A 105 -15.47 -11.79 15.23
N ASN A 106 -16.51 -12.60 15.44
CA ASN A 106 -16.84 -13.72 14.52
C ASN A 106 -17.29 -13.27 13.12
N ALA A 107 -17.48 -11.96 12.89
CA ALA A 107 -17.75 -11.41 11.57
C ALA A 107 -16.47 -11.13 10.76
N LEU A 108 -15.30 -11.23 11.40
CA LEU A 108 -14.00 -11.15 10.73
C LEU A 108 -13.73 -12.43 9.93
N PRO A 109 -12.93 -12.37 8.86
CA PRO A 109 -12.44 -13.57 8.18
C PRO A 109 -11.41 -14.31 9.04
N ASP A 110 -11.06 -15.53 8.66
CA ASP A 110 -10.01 -16.30 9.34
C ASP A 110 -8.64 -15.64 9.19
N ILE A 111 -8.35 -15.11 8.00
CA ILE A 111 -7.09 -14.46 7.63
C ILE A 111 -7.38 -13.10 7.00
N PHE A 112 -6.59 -12.09 7.31
CA PHE A 112 -6.70 -10.80 6.65
C PHE A 112 -5.33 -10.13 6.52
N LEU A 113 -5.19 -9.34 5.44
CA LEU A 113 -3.98 -8.58 5.19
C LEU A 113 -3.97 -7.30 6.01
N MET A 114 -2.84 -6.97 6.61
CA MET A 114 -2.61 -5.73 7.35
C MET A 114 -1.44 -4.97 6.72
N ASP A 115 -1.61 -3.66 6.58
CA ASP A 115 -0.50 -2.77 6.24
C ASP A 115 0.47 -2.68 7.44
N ASP A 116 1.75 -2.90 7.19
CA ASP A 116 2.80 -2.86 8.21
C ASP A 116 2.84 -1.55 8.99
N GLN A 117 2.49 -0.45 8.34
CA GLN A 117 2.56 0.89 8.92
C GLN A 117 1.47 1.15 9.97
N VAL A 118 0.38 0.38 9.94
CA VAL A 118 -0.73 0.52 10.90
C VAL A 118 -0.87 -0.69 11.83
N PHE A 119 -0.24 -1.81 11.54
CA PHE A 119 -0.45 -3.06 12.28
C PHE A 119 -0.19 -2.89 13.78
N ALA A 120 0.93 -2.30 14.17
CA ALA A 120 1.28 -2.07 15.57
C ALA A 120 0.21 -1.27 16.33
N LYS A 121 -0.40 -0.26 15.69
CA LYS A 121 -1.50 0.53 16.27
C LYS A 121 -2.75 -0.32 16.49
N TYR A 122 -3.13 -1.13 15.51
CA TYR A 122 -4.29 -1.99 15.61
C TYR A 122 -4.09 -3.08 16.68
N LEU A 123 -2.90 -3.66 16.72
CA LEU A 123 -2.52 -4.65 17.74
C LEU A 123 -2.51 -4.05 19.16
N GLN A 124 -2.18 -2.76 19.29
CA GLN A 124 -2.23 -2.07 20.58
C GLN A 124 -3.67 -1.77 21.02
N ASN A 125 -4.51 -1.27 20.09
CA ASN A 125 -5.84 -0.77 20.41
C ASN A 125 -6.91 -1.86 20.43
N TYR A 126 -6.71 -2.93 19.64
CA TYR A 126 -7.67 -4.02 19.43
C TYR A 126 -6.98 -5.39 19.55
N PRO A 127 -6.26 -5.68 20.67
CA PRO A 127 -5.46 -6.91 20.80
C PRO A 127 -6.29 -8.18 20.68
N ASP A 128 -7.57 -8.13 21.07
CA ASP A 128 -8.48 -9.27 21.03
C ASP A 128 -8.89 -9.71 19.62
N VAL A 129 -8.56 -8.92 18.59
CA VAL A 129 -8.81 -9.24 17.18
C VAL A 129 -7.84 -10.28 16.66
N PHE A 130 -6.61 -10.28 17.13
CA PHE A 130 -5.49 -11.00 16.53
C PHE A 130 -5.15 -12.27 17.29
N ALA A 131 -4.99 -13.38 16.59
CA ALA A 131 -4.49 -14.62 17.17
C ALA A 131 -2.99 -14.52 17.50
N ASP A 132 -2.60 -14.97 18.68
CA ASP A 132 -1.19 -15.19 19.03
C ASP A 132 -0.68 -16.43 18.29
N ILE A 133 0.24 -16.22 17.34
CA ILE A 133 0.82 -17.27 16.51
C ILE A 133 2.27 -17.59 16.88
N THR A 134 2.74 -17.16 18.06
CA THR A 134 4.12 -17.34 18.52
C THR A 134 4.54 -18.80 18.52
N ASP A 135 3.71 -19.69 19.04
CA ASP A 135 3.99 -21.12 19.19
C ASP A 135 3.44 -21.97 18.03
N SER A 136 3.09 -21.35 16.89
CA SER A 136 2.48 -22.01 15.73
C SER A 136 3.42 -22.94 14.95
N GLY A 137 4.72 -22.83 15.21
CA GLY A 137 5.76 -23.53 14.45
C GLY A 137 6.19 -22.81 13.16
N ILE A 138 5.71 -21.58 12.93
CA ILE A 138 6.22 -20.70 11.86
C ILE A 138 7.67 -20.30 12.20
N PRO A 139 8.62 -20.44 11.25
CA PRO A 139 10.02 -20.14 11.47
C PRO A 139 10.29 -18.64 11.35
N PHE A 140 9.86 -17.81 12.32
CA PHE A 140 9.99 -16.35 12.28
C PHE A 140 11.43 -15.86 12.11
N GLN A 141 12.43 -16.63 12.57
CA GLN A 141 13.84 -16.34 12.36
C GLN A 141 14.30 -16.41 10.89
N ASP A 142 13.49 -17.03 10.03
CA ASP A 142 13.74 -17.14 8.59
C ASP A 142 13.12 -15.98 7.80
N PHE A 143 12.57 -14.97 8.48
CA PHE A 143 12.09 -13.73 7.90
C PHE A 143 13.00 -12.55 8.25
N ALA A 144 12.93 -11.48 7.45
CA ALA A 144 13.62 -10.24 7.77
C ALA A 144 13.13 -9.69 9.13
N GLU A 145 14.06 -9.47 10.07
CA GLU A 145 13.75 -9.02 11.45
C GLU A 145 12.89 -7.76 11.48
N SER A 146 13.19 -6.79 10.58
CA SER A 146 12.44 -5.54 10.46
C SER A 146 10.97 -5.76 10.07
N LYS A 147 10.67 -6.82 9.34
CA LYS A 147 9.29 -7.16 8.92
C LYS A 147 8.55 -7.87 10.04
N VAL A 148 9.18 -8.84 10.70
CA VAL A 148 8.60 -9.52 11.87
C VAL A 148 8.24 -8.52 12.96
N ALA A 149 9.09 -7.52 13.19
CA ALA A 149 8.89 -6.50 14.23
C ALA A 149 7.56 -5.72 14.10
N ASN A 150 7.01 -5.58 12.87
CA ASN A 150 5.76 -4.83 12.63
C ASN A 150 4.53 -5.49 13.28
N SER A 151 4.57 -6.81 13.52
CA SER A 151 3.47 -7.60 14.10
C SER A 151 3.82 -8.23 15.45
N VAL A 152 4.86 -7.74 16.12
CA VAL A 152 5.27 -8.20 17.46
C VAL A 152 4.79 -7.25 18.54
N LYS A 153 4.18 -7.80 19.60
CA LYS A 153 3.80 -7.08 20.81
C LYS A 153 4.07 -7.94 22.03
N ASP A 154 4.70 -7.36 23.05
CA ASP A 154 5.02 -8.03 24.33
C ASP A 154 5.76 -9.37 24.15
N GLY A 155 6.63 -9.44 23.10
CA GLY A 155 7.41 -10.64 22.76
C GLY A 155 6.62 -11.74 22.05
N LYS A 156 5.39 -11.47 21.61
CA LYS A 156 4.52 -12.40 20.90
C LYS A 156 4.35 -11.97 19.44
N ASN A 157 4.26 -12.95 18.54
CA ASN A 157 4.01 -12.74 17.12
C ASN A 157 2.53 -12.85 16.79
N TYR A 158 2.01 -11.93 15.97
CA TYR A 158 0.61 -11.85 15.57
C TYR A 158 0.41 -11.82 14.05
N GLY A 159 1.49 -11.97 13.28
CA GLY A 159 1.38 -11.93 11.83
C GLY A 159 2.52 -12.64 11.12
N VAL A 160 2.25 -13.09 9.88
CA VAL A 160 3.20 -13.69 8.96
C VAL A 160 3.62 -12.65 7.93
N PRO A 161 4.89 -12.21 7.90
CA PRO A 161 5.34 -11.22 6.92
C PRO A 161 5.09 -11.68 5.48
N TYR A 162 4.68 -10.74 4.61
CA TYR A 162 4.36 -11.08 3.23
C TYR A 162 5.40 -10.52 2.25
N ASP A 163 5.36 -9.24 1.93
CA ASP A 163 6.12 -8.63 0.86
C ASP A 163 7.20 -7.66 1.34
N SER A 164 8.20 -7.47 0.49
CA SER A 164 9.26 -6.50 0.73
C SER A 164 8.76 -5.07 0.52
N ASN A 165 9.23 -4.16 1.36
CA ASN A 165 8.97 -2.74 1.28
C ASN A 165 10.17 -1.91 0.82
N THR A 166 11.21 -2.55 0.28
CA THR A 166 12.40 -1.86 -0.25
C THR A 166 11.99 -0.88 -1.34
N VAL A 167 12.40 0.39 -1.21
CA VAL A 167 12.13 1.41 -2.21
C VAL A 167 13.07 1.25 -3.40
N ILE A 168 12.48 1.42 -4.57
CA ILE A 168 13.17 1.46 -5.87
C ILE A 168 12.73 2.67 -6.67
N ALA A 169 13.58 3.12 -7.56
CA ALA A 169 13.25 4.04 -8.63
C ALA A 169 13.18 3.26 -9.95
N CYS A 170 12.08 3.42 -10.67
CA CYS A 170 11.86 2.79 -11.96
C CYS A 170 11.70 3.87 -13.03
N TYR A 171 12.46 3.78 -14.11
CA TYR A 171 12.42 4.77 -15.18
C TYR A 171 12.30 4.13 -16.56
N ARG A 172 11.62 4.85 -17.49
CA ARG A 172 11.51 4.54 -18.91
C ARG A 172 12.81 4.90 -19.62
N THR A 173 13.55 3.90 -20.03
CA THR A 173 14.86 4.06 -20.71
C THR A 173 14.75 4.76 -22.04
N ASP A 174 13.66 4.56 -22.79
CA ASP A 174 13.43 5.22 -24.07
C ASP A 174 13.25 6.75 -23.96
N TYR A 175 12.59 7.25 -22.88
CA TYR A 175 12.53 8.68 -22.61
C TYR A 175 13.88 9.25 -22.15
N LEU A 176 14.62 8.50 -21.32
CA LEU A 176 15.97 8.89 -20.90
C LEU A 176 16.90 9.00 -22.12
N GLU A 177 16.92 7.98 -22.99
CA GLU A 177 17.72 7.98 -24.23
C GLU A 177 17.35 9.12 -25.16
N GLN A 178 16.05 9.43 -25.33
CA GLN A 178 15.59 10.60 -26.09
C GLN A 178 16.16 11.90 -25.54
N ALA A 179 16.33 12.00 -24.23
CA ALA A 179 16.93 13.16 -23.56
C ALA A 179 18.47 13.12 -23.54
N GLY A 180 19.08 11.99 -23.89
CA GLY A 180 20.53 11.79 -23.91
C GLY A 180 21.11 11.29 -22.58
N TYR A 181 20.30 10.65 -21.76
CA TYR A 181 20.67 10.04 -20.49
C TYR A 181 20.49 8.53 -20.51
N SER A 182 21.09 7.88 -19.54
CA SER A 182 20.95 6.44 -19.25
C SER A 182 20.55 6.21 -17.79
N ILE A 183 20.27 4.99 -17.40
CA ILE A 183 19.93 4.65 -16.01
C ILE A 183 21.11 4.89 -15.06
N GLU A 184 22.34 4.78 -15.53
CA GLU A 184 23.57 5.01 -14.77
C GLU A 184 23.67 6.47 -14.30
N ASP A 185 23.16 7.43 -15.12
CA ASP A 185 23.12 8.85 -14.77
C ASP A 185 22.14 9.16 -13.61
N LEU A 186 21.23 8.23 -13.33
CA LEU A 186 20.23 8.32 -12.26
C LEU A 186 20.55 7.39 -11.07
N THR A 187 21.71 6.73 -11.07
CA THR A 187 22.13 5.80 -10.02
C THR A 187 23.06 6.48 -9.03
N ASP A 188 22.84 6.29 -7.72
CA ASP A 188 23.64 6.83 -6.60
C ASP A 188 23.74 8.37 -6.56
N ILE A 189 22.75 9.07 -7.12
CA ILE A 189 22.72 10.52 -7.23
C ILE A 189 22.04 11.20 -6.03
N THR A 190 22.20 12.51 -5.97
CA THR A 190 21.47 13.40 -5.04
C THR A 190 20.18 13.93 -5.66
N TRP A 191 19.30 14.50 -4.82
CA TRP A 191 18.09 15.16 -5.32
C TRP A 191 18.37 16.37 -6.19
N ASP A 192 19.43 17.13 -5.92
CA ASP A 192 19.80 18.27 -6.77
C ASP A 192 20.21 17.81 -8.18
N GLU A 193 21.04 16.74 -8.26
CA GLU A 193 21.42 16.15 -9.55
C GLU A 193 20.19 15.60 -10.28
N PHE A 194 19.28 14.94 -9.56
CA PHE A 194 18.03 14.44 -10.10
C PHE A 194 17.15 15.56 -10.69
N ILE A 195 17.03 16.69 -9.97
CA ILE A 195 16.23 17.84 -10.44
C ILE A 195 16.82 18.41 -11.72
N VAL A 196 18.14 18.60 -11.79
CA VAL A 196 18.81 19.11 -13.00
C VAL A 196 18.57 18.19 -14.22
N ILE A 197 18.73 16.87 -14.03
CA ILE A 197 18.44 15.90 -15.09
C ILE A 197 16.95 15.92 -15.44
N GLY A 198 16.07 15.98 -14.46
CA GLY A 198 14.64 15.97 -14.65
C GLY A 198 14.10 17.16 -15.43
N GLU A 199 14.61 18.36 -15.18
CA GLU A 199 14.26 19.55 -15.94
C GLU A 199 14.70 19.43 -17.41
N ASP A 200 15.88 18.88 -17.68
CA ASP A 200 16.38 18.66 -19.04
C ASP A 200 15.58 17.57 -19.76
N VAL A 201 15.23 16.47 -19.08
CA VAL A 201 14.36 15.41 -19.61
C VAL A 201 12.98 15.98 -19.95
N LEU A 202 12.36 16.73 -19.02
CA LEU A 202 11.06 17.39 -19.27
C LEU A 202 11.12 18.32 -20.47
N ALA A 203 12.18 19.14 -20.58
CA ALA A 203 12.35 20.08 -21.69
C ALA A 203 12.48 19.37 -23.04
N LYS A 204 13.13 18.20 -23.10
CA LYS A 204 13.39 17.46 -24.35
C LYS A 204 12.26 16.50 -24.74
N THR A 205 11.59 15.92 -23.76
CA THR A 205 10.56 14.89 -24.00
C THR A 205 9.14 15.39 -23.80
N GLY A 206 8.95 16.45 -23.02
CA GLY A 206 7.65 16.92 -22.54
C GLY A 206 7.04 16.06 -21.44
N MET A 207 7.78 15.06 -20.93
CA MET A 207 7.30 14.11 -19.90
C MET A 207 7.88 14.47 -18.52
N PRO A 208 7.04 14.60 -17.47
CA PRO A 208 7.53 14.74 -16.11
C PRO A 208 8.26 13.47 -15.65
N MET A 209 9.25 13.65 -14.78
CA MET A 209 10.07 12.54 -14.29
C MET A 209 9.32 11.60 -13.38
N LEU A 210 8.47 12.12 -12.48
CA LEU A 210 7.79 11.38 -11.43
C LEU A 210 6.29 11.65 -11.41
N THR A 211 5.57 10.75 -10.76
CA THR A 211 4.17 10.90 -10.40
C THR A 211 3.98 10.66 -8.90
N ASN A 212 3.00 11.35 -8.28
CA ASN A 212 2.58 11.14 -6.90
C ASN A 212 1.07 11.40 -6.79
N VAL A 213 0.43 10.94 -5.71
CA VAL A 213 -0.96 11.31 -5.39
C VAL A 213 -0.94 12.60 -4.57
N GLN A 214 -1.76 13.57 -4.94
CA GLN A 214 -1.85 14.86 -4.25
C GLN A 214 -2.26 14.67 -2.78
N GLY A 215 -1.50 15.31 -1.87
CA GLY A 215 -1.75 15.20 -0.45
C GLY A 215 -1.27 13.89 0.19
N GLU A 216 -0.66 12.99 -0.59
CA GLU A 216 0.00 11.79 -0.05
C GLU A 216 1.49 12.08 0.13
N PRO A 217 2.03 12.07 1.36
CA PRO A 217 3.42 12.41 1.64
C PRO A 217 4.37 11.22 1.50
N ASP A 218 3.99 10.17 0.75
CA ASP A 218 4.79 8.94 0.63
C ASP A 218 6.20 9.22 0.12
N LEU A 219 6.34 10.07 -0.92
CA LEU A 219 7.66 10.45 -1.42
C LEU A 219 8.46 11.22 -0.37
N LEU A 220 7.83 12.13 0.39
CA LEU A 220 8.46 12.83 1.50
C LEU A 220 8.96 11.84 2.56
N ASN A 221 8.12 10.89 2.95
CA ASN A 221 8.46 9.86 3.94
C ASN A 221 9.61 8.95 3.46
N MET A 222 9.66 8.63 2.16
CA MET A 222 10.79 7.91 1.57
C MET A 222 12.08 8.72 1.63
N ILE A 223 12.04 10.03 1.39
CA ILE A 223 13.20 10.93 1.53
C ILE A 223 13.69 10.95 2.98
N LEU A 224 12.79 11.10 3.95
CA LEU A 224 13.11 11.09 5.38
C LEU A 224 13.76 9.77 5.81
N GLN A 225 13.14 8.65 5.44
CA GLN A 225 13.67 7.32 5.76
C GLN A 225 15.06 7.11 5.16
N SER A 226 15.30 7.52 3.91
CA SER A 226 16.60 7.38 3.24
C SER A 226 17.70 8.19 3.90
N ALA A 227 17.34 9.29 4.56
CA ALA A 227 18.27 10.14 5.28
C ALA A 227 18.41 9.77 6.77
N GLY A 228 17.72 8.73 7.24
CA GLY A 228 17.71 8.35 8.65
C GLY A 228 17.02 9.37 9.55
N ILE A 229 16.14 10.21 8.98
CA ILE A 229 15.39 11.25 9.70
C ILE A 229 14.13 10.65 10.26
N SER A 230 13.97 10.73 11.58
CA SER A 230 12.76 10.29 12.27
C SER A 230 11.83 11.47 12.53
N VAL A 231 10.54 11.23 12.38
CA VAL A 231 9.45 12.14 12.77
C VAL A 231 8.75 11.67 14.06
N PHE A 232 9.34 10.67 14.71
CA PHE A 232 8.96 10.19 16.03
C PHE A 232 10.19 10.19 16.94
N ASP A 233 9.96 10.49 18.22
CA ASP A 233 10.99 10.39 19.25
C ASP A 233 11.30 8.92 19.61
N GLU A 234 12.26 8.70 20.52
CA GLU A 234 12.68 7.36 20.95
C GLU A 234 11.56 6.57 21.65
N ASN A 235 10.50 7.24 22.11
CA ASN A 235 9.34 6.64 22.76
C ASN A 235 8.15 6.46 21.81
N GLY A 236 8.31 6.79 20.53
CA GLY A 236 7.25 6.73 19.51
C GLY A 236 6.27 7.90 19.57
N GLY A 237 6.59 8.97 20.31
CA GLY A 237 5.84 10.23 20.30
C GLY A 237 6.11 11.03 19.04
N ILE A 238 5.14 11.83 18.58
CA ILE A 238 5.30 12.66 17.38
C ILE A 238 6.31 13.79 17.62
N SER A 239 7.23 14.01 16.68
CA SER A 239 8.33 14.97 16.76
C SER A 239 8.62 15.60 15.41
N LEU A 240 7.72 16.49 14.95
CA LEU A 240 7.86 17.20 13.68
C LEU A 240 8.54 18.58 13.86
N VAL A 241 8.20 19.30 14.93
CA VAL A 241 8.73 20.64 15.19
C VAL A 241 10.23 20.58 15.48
N ASP A 242 10.97 21.63 15.06
CA ASP A 242 12.43 21.74 15.18
C ASP A 242 13.21 20.64 14.44
N ASN A 243 12.61 20.00 13.46
CA ASN A 243 13.22 18.96 12.64
C ASN A 243 13.74 19.55 11.31
N GLU A 244 15.01 19.97 11.31
CA GLU A 244 15.64 20.56 10.13
C GLU A 244 15.70 19.60 8.95
N GLY A 245 15.83 18.29 9.21
CA GLY A 245 15.80 17.27 8.15
C GLY A 245 14.44 17.16 7.48
N LEU A 246 13.35 17.31 8.25
CA LEU A 246 11.99 17.38 7.67
C LEU A 246 11.84 18.61 6.78
N LYS A 247 12.33 19.79 7.20
CA LYS A 247 12.27 21.00 6.38
C LYS A 247 13.04 20.83 5.06
N GLU A 248 14.22 20.23 5.13
CA GLU A 248 15.03 19.97 3.93
C GLU A 248 14.34 19.00 2.97
N ALA A 249 13.77 17.91 3.48
CA ALA A 249 12.99 16.97 2.67
C ALA A 249 11.75 17.63 2.04
N MET A 250 11.07 18.51 2.78
CA MET A 250 9.95 19.31 2.24
C MET A 250 10.40 20.26 1.13
N ARG A 251 11.57 20.92 1.26
CA ARG A 251 12.11 21.77 0.18
C ARG A 251 12.36 20.99 -1.10
N VAL A 252 12.92 19.78 -0.99
CA VAL A 252 13.11 18.90 -2.15
C VAL A 252 11.76 18.61 -2.80
N TYR A 253 10.76 18.18 -2.01
CA TYR A 253 9.43 17.87 -2.53
C TYR A 253 8.78 19.07 -3.24
N LEU A 254 8.83 20.26 -2.63
CA LEU A 254 8.29 21.48 -3.21
C LEU A 254 9.02 21.89 -4.49
N LYS A 255 10.34 21.70 -4.55
CA LYS A 255 11.14 21.96 -5.75
C LYS A 255 10.77 21.03 -6.91
N LEU A 256 10.48 19.75 -6.62
CA LEU A 256 10.00 18.80 -7.64
C LEU A 256 8.67 19.24 -8.25
N ILE A 257 7.77 19.84 -7.45
CA ILE A 257 6.49 20.40 -7.95
C ILE A 257 6.72 21.68 -8.74
N ASP A 258 7.52 22.61 -8.21
CA ASP A 258 7.80 23.91 -8.85
C ASP A 258 8.39 23.75 -10.24
N THR A 259 9.37 22.85 -10.39
CA THR A 259 10.00 22.51 -11.67
C THR A 259 9.11 21.68 -12.59
N LYS A 260 7.95 21.21 -12.10
CA LYS A 260 6.99 20.38 -12.84
C LYS A 260 7.53 19.02 -13.27
N ILE A 261 8.61 18.57 -12.67
CA ILE A 261 9.14 17.22 -12.90
C ILE A 261 8.42 16.16 -12.03
N LEU A 262 7.66 16.58 -11.02
CA LEU A 262 6.70 15.76 -10.28
C LEU A 262 5.28 16.15 -10.69
N GLN A 263 4.54 15.18 -11.26
CA GLN A 263 3.12 15.35 -11.61
C GLN A 263 2.24 14.76 -10.51
N GLU A 264 1.44 15.58 -9.86
CA GLU A 264 0.45 15.12 -8.90
C GLU A 264 -0.82 14.61 -9.59
N GLN A 265 -1.33 13.48 -9.12
CA GLN A 265 -2.59 12.85 -9.54
C GLN A 265 -3.64 13.04 -8.46
N THR A 266 -4.91 12.94 -8.83
CA THR A 266 -6.01 13.14 -7.88
C THR A 266 -6.23 11.97 -6.94
N ASP A 267 -5.83 10.76 -7.36
CA ASP A 267 -6.03 9.51 -6.63
C ASP A 267 -5.08 8.41 -7.12
N TRP A 268 -5.15 7.26 -6.45
CA TRP A 268 -4.33 6.09 -6.77
C TRP A 268 -4.57 5.56 -8.20
N SER A 269 -5.80 5.59 -8.70
CA SER A 269 -6.10 5.17 -10.08
C SER A 269 -5.43 6.07 -11.10
N GLY A 270 -5.41 7.39 -10.85
CA GLY A 270 -4.67 8.36 -11.66
C GLY A 270 -3.17 8.12 -11.63
N TYR A 271 -2.62 7.81 -10.44
CA TYR A 271 -1.21 7.46 -10.27
C TYR A 271 -0.82 6.23 -11.10
N GLN A 272 -1.53 5.11 -10.95
CA GLN A 272 -1.32 3.91 -11.76
C GLN A 272 -1.53 4.18 -13.25
N GLY A 273 -2.57 4.94 -13.59
CA GLY A 273 -2.88 5.33 -14.96
C GLY A 273 -1.75 6.13 -15.62
N SER A 274 -1.06 7.01 -14.89
CA SER A 274 0.06 7.79 -15.44
C SER A 274 1.26 6.90 -15.83
N ILE A 275 1.55 5.88 -15.03
CA ILE A 275 2.58 4.87 -15.32
C ILE A 275 2.15 4.01 -16.50
N ASN A 276 0.94 3.44 -16.43
CA ASN A 276 0.44 2.48 -17.41
C ASN A 276 0.24 3.09 -18.80
N ASN A 277 -0.11 4.37 -18.88
CA ASN A 277 -0.28 5.10 -20.13
C ASN A 277 1.02 5.75 -20.62
N GLY A 278 2.13 5.65 -19.88
CA GLY A 278 3.42 6.23 -20.24
C GLY A 278 3.41 7.76 -20.30
N THR A 279 2.64 8.43 -19.43
CA THR A 279 2.57 9.89 -19.36
C THR A 279 3.58 10.50 -18.39
N VAL A 280 4.39 9.66 -17.77
CA VAL A 280 5.53 10.01 -16.91
C VAL A 280 6.73 9.16 -17.26
N VAL A 281 7.94 9.66 -16.97
CA VAL A 281 9.19 8.93 -17.21
C VAL A 281 9.34 7.78 -16.22
N GLY A 282 8.89 7.96 -14.97
CA GLY A 282 9.07 6.93 -13.96
C GLY A 282 8.34 7.18 -12.65
N THR A 283 8.73 6.39 -11.67
CA THR A 283 8.20 6.46 -10.31
C THR A 283 9.22 5.99 -9.29
N ILE A 284 9.11 6.49 -8.05
CA ILE A 284 9.86 6.02 -6.89
C ILE A 284 8.84 5.50 -5.90
N ASN A 285 8.93 4.21 -5.54
CA ASN A 285 7.99 3.59 -4.58
C ASN A 285 8.56 2.28 -4.02
N GLY A 286 7.85 1.63 -3.11
CA GLY A 286 8.17 0.28 -2.66
C GLY A 286 8.25 -0.71 -3.83
N SER A 287 9.04 -1.75 -3.70
CA SER A 287 9.32 -2.72 -4.77
C SER A 287 8.07 -3.42 -5.33
N TRP A 288 6.97 -3.42 -4.61
CA TRP A 288 5.65 -3.86 -5.07
C TRP A 288 5.15 -3.09 -6.30
N ILE A 289 5.70 -1.90 -6.59
CA ILE A 289 5.36 -1.13 -7.79
C ILE A 289 5.71 -1.85 -9.09
N CYS A 290 6.62 -2.83 -9.05
CA CYS A 290 6.92 -3.68 -10.19
C CYS A 290 5.66 -4.36 -10.74
N ALA A 291 4.75 -4.82 -9.87
CA ALA A 291 3.47 -5.41 -10.28
C ALA A 291 2.63 -4.42 -11.09
N THR A 292 2.49 -3.16 -10.60
CA THR A 292 1.79 -2.10 -11.34
C THR A 292 2.43 -1.83 -12.69
N ILE A 293 3.76 -1.74 -12.77
CA ILE A 293 4.50 -1.50 -13.99
C ILE A 293 4.32 -2.65 -14.98
N MET A 294 4.36 -3.92 -14.52
CA MET A 294 4.20 -5.09 -15.37
C MET A 294 2.76 -5.31 -15.87
N THR A 295 1.76 -4.63 -15.28
CA THR A 295 0.37 -4.65 -15.79
C THR A 295 0.13 -3.68 -16.95
N THR A 296 1.13 -2.86 -17.32
CA THR A 296 1.02 -1.96 -18.47
C THR A 296 0.78 -2.73 -19.77
N ASP A 297 0.33 -2.03 -20.82
CA ASP A 297 0.27 -2.66 -22.15
C ASP A 297 1.68 -3.10 -22.56
N GLN A 298 1.94 -4.40 -22.34
CA GLN A 298 3.26 -5.02 -22.48
C GLN A 298 3.87 -4.79 -23.86
N THR A 299 3.04 -4.67 -24.90
CA THR A 299 3.52 -4.51 -26.28
C THR A 299 4.23 -3.16 -26.52
N GLN A 300 4.00 -2.15 -25.70
CA GLN A 300 4.55 -0.80 -25.86
C GLN A 300 5.64 -0.45 -24.87
N GLN A 301 5.63 -1.04 -23.67
CA GLN A 301 6.53 -0.67 -22.57
C GLN A 301 7.51 -1.78 -22.17
N GLU A 302 7.24 -3.04 -22.55
CA GLU A 302 8.13 -4.16 -22.27
C GLU A 302 9.53 -3.90 -22.81
N GLY A 303 10.55 -4.12 -21.98
CA GLY A 303 11.95 -3.90 -22.30
C GLY A 303 12.44 -2.46 -22.21
N ASN A 304 11.54 -1.50 -21.96
CA ASN A 304 11.86 -0.07 -21.83
C ASN A 304 11.88 0.45 -20.39
N TRP A 305 11.88 -0.43 -19.40
CA TRP A 305 12.01 -0.05 -18.01
C TRP A 305 13.35 -0.49 -17.43
N ALA A 306 13.90 0.34 -16.55
CA ALA A 306 15.06 -0.01 -15.74
C ALA A 306 14.84 0.36 -14.28
N VAL A 307 15.53 -0.35 -13.39
CA VAL A 307 15.45 -0.18 -11.93
C VAL A 307 16.77 0.37 -11.40
N THR A 308 16.69 1.38 -10.53
CA THR A 308 17.83 1.87 -9.76
C THR A 308 17.38 2.25 -8.34
N ASN A 309 18.29 2.78 -7.52
CA ASN A 309 17.98 3.33 -6.22
C ASN A 309 17.43 4.76 -6.33
N MET A 310 16.82 5.27 -5.24
CA MET A 310 16.29 6.62 -5.19
C MET A 310 17.41 7.66 -4.96
N PRO A 311 17.21 8.94 -5.35
CA PRO A 311 18.14 10.00 -5.00
C PRO A 311 18.19 10.23 -3.48
N LYS A 312 19.35 10.69 -2.96
CA LYS A 312 19.54 11.01 -1.53
C LYS A 312 19.58 12.52 -1.29
N LEU A 313 19.30 12.95 -0.05
CA LEU A 313 19.48 14.35 0.34
C LEU A 313 20.94 14.79 0.19
N ASN A 314 21.14 16.00 -0.34
CA ASN A 314 22.43 16.62 -0.52
C ASN A 314 23.04 16.93 0.87
N ASP A 315 24.35 16.76 0.99
CA ASP A 315 25.13 17.19 2.15
C ASP A 315 24.53 16.83 3.55
N TYR A 316 23.50 15.96 3.59
CA TYR A 316 22.91 15.50 4.85
C TYR A 316 23.67 14.29 5.37
N ALA A 317 24.27 14.43 6.55
CA ALA A 317 25.10 13.40 7.13
C ALA A 317 24.31 12.12 7.41
N GLY A 318 24.71 11.01 6.80
CA GLY A 318 24.05 9.72 6.94
C GLY A 318 22.97 9.44 5.88
N ALA A 319 22.65 10.38 4.99
CA ALA A 319 21.73 10.14 3.89
C ALA A 319 22.25 9.06 2.94
N THR A 320 21.36 8.15 2.57
CA THR A 320 21.62 7.04 1.65
C THR A 320 20.66 7.10 0.47
N ASN A 321 20.92 6.27 -0.54
CA ASN A 321 20.01 6.09 -1.68
C ASN A 321 18.97 4.99 -1.45
N TYR A 322 18.72 4.58 -0.19
CA TYR A 322 17.91 3.42 0.17
C TYR A 322 16.82 3.79 1.17
N SER A 323 15.62 3.28 0.95
CA SER A 323 14.44 3.60 1.76
C SER A 323 13.47 2.42 1.84
N ALA A 324 12.42 2.58 2.63
CA ALA A 324 11.30 1.63 2.76
C ALA A 324 9.97 2.36 2.59
N GLN A 325 9.01 1.71 1.89
CA GLN A 325 7.66 2.22 1.71
C GLN A 325 6.63 1.10 1.65
N GLY A 326 5.58 1.19 2.48
CA GLY A 326 4.50 0.20 2.54
C GLY A 326 4.97 -1.14 3.11
N GLY A 327 4.50 -2.20 2.50
CA GLY A 327 4.67 -3.57 2.94
C GLY A 327 3.47 -4.06 3.74
N SER A 328 3.28 -5.37 3.77
CA SER A 328 2.13 -5.99 4.40
C SER A 328 2.46 -7.29 5.10
N THR A 329 1.56 -7.68 5.99
CA THR A 329 1.68 -8.84 6.88
C THR A 329 0.31 -9.52 6.99
N TRP A 330 0.27 -10.84 6.87
CA TRP A 330 -0.94 -11.63 7.06
C TRP A 330 -1.23 -11.80 8.56
N ALA A 331 -2.40 -11.39 9.00
CA ALA A 331 -2.91 -11.62 10.35
C ALA A 331 -3.94 -12.75 10.35
N VAL A 332 -4.06 -13.45 11.49
CA VAL A 332 -5.08 -14.45 11.73
C VAL A 332 -6.04 -13.93 12.80
N SER A 333 -7.34 -14.09 12.56
CA SER A 333 -8.36 -13.70 13.53
C SER A 333 -8.26 -14.54 14.79
N SER A 334 -8.45 -13.92 15.96
CA SER A 334 -8.58 -14.65 17.24
C SER A 334 -9.78 -15.60 17.30
N THR A 335 -10.75 -15.39 16.40
CA THR A 335 -11.95 -16.20 16.24
C THR A 335 -11.90 -17.16 15.06
N CYS A 336 -10.70 -17.39 14.49
CA CYS A 336 -10.51 -18.39 13.44
C CYS A 336 -10.84 -19.80 13.96
N ASP A 337 -11.93 -20.39 13.49
CA ASP A 337 -12.38 -21.72 13.90
C ASP A 337 -11.41 -22.83 13.44
N ASN A 338 -10.71 -22.62 12.31
CA ASN A 338 -9.77 -23.54 11.70
C ASN A 338 -8.32 -23.09 11.90
N PHE A 339 -7.96 -22.66 13.13
CA PHE A 339 -6.64 -22.10 13.43
C PHE A 339 -5.47 -23.03 13.03
N ASP A 340 -5.55 -24.32 13.36
CA ASP A 340 -4.50 -25.29 13.02
C ASP A 340 -4.34 -25.43 11.50
N LEU A 341 -5.44 -25.38 10.75
CA LEU A 341 -5.42 -25.36 9.28
C LEU A 341 -4.75 -24.10 8.74
N ALA A 342 -5.08 -22.92 9.31
CA ALA A 342 -4.45 -21.67 8.91
C ALA A 342 -2.93 -21.70 9.15
N MET A 343 -2.48 -22.26 10.28
CA MET A 343 -1.06 -22.38 10.57
C MET A 343 -0.37 -23.40 9.65
N ASP A 344 -1.02 -24.51 9.31
CA ASP A 344 -0.49 -25.48 8.38
C ASP A 344 -0.39 -24.91 6.94
N PHE A 345 -1.42 -24.19 6.52
CA PHE A 345 -1.42 -23.45 5.26
C PHE A 345 -0.24 -22.46 5.18
N PHE A 346 -0.02 -21.64 6.19
CA PHE A 346 1.10 -20.70 6.19
C PHE A 346 2.46 -21.38 6.20
N LYS A 347 2.65 -22.43 6.98
CA LYS A 347 3.91 -23.21 7.03
C LYS A 347 4.24 -23.90 5.70
N THR A 348 3.22 -24.28 4.95
CA THR A 348 3.37 -24.97 3.67
C THR A 348 3.58 -24.00 2.51
N THR A 349 3.14 -22.74 2.65
CA THR A 349 3.19 -21.72 1.60
C THR A 349 4.12 -20.55 1.99
N TRP A 350 3.59 -19.54 2.66
CA TRP A 350 4.26 -18.28 2.98
C TRP A 350 5.50 -18.41 3.87
N ALA A 351 5.54 -19.43 4.71
CA ALA A 351 6.61 -19.62 5.70
C ALA A 351 7.42 -20.93 5.45
N GLY A 352 7.38 -21.49 4.25
CA GLY A 352 8.05 -22.74 4.01
C GLY A 352 8.33 -23.09 2.54
N SER A 353 7.72 -22.39 1.58
CA SER A 353 7.82 -22.76 0.17
C SER A 353 8.58 -21.75 -0.67
N THR A 354 9.84 -22.07 -0.99
CA THR A 354 10.60 -21.31 -2.00
C THR A 354 9.93 -21.36 -3.37
N ALA A 355 9.40 -22.52 -3.77
CA ALA A 355 8.71 -22.68 -5.06
C ALA A 355 7.45 -21.79 -5.17
N PHE A 356 6.72 -21.57 -4.07
CA PHE A 356 5.62 -20.63 -4.04
C PHE A 356 6.12 -19.22 -4.32
N TYR A 357 7.15 -18.76 -3.60
CA TYR A 357 7.71 -17.42 -3.78
C TYR A 357 8.31 -17.22 -5.17
N ASP A 358 8.98 -18.21 -5.74
CA ASP A 358 9.50 -18.17 -7.12
C ASP A 358 8.35 -17.96 -8.13
N SER A 359 7.18 -18.57 -7.87
CA SER A 359 6.02 -18.42 -8.75
C SER A 359 5.41 -17.01 -8.67
N ILE A 360 5.24 -16.43 -7.46
CA ILE A 360 4.68 -15.09 -7.31
C ILE A 360 5.70 -13.99 -7.68
N LEU A 361 7.00 -14.25 -7.54
CA LEU A 361 8.03 -13.35 -8.03
C LEU A 361 7.92 -13.21 -9.56
N LYS A 362 7.81 -14.33 -10.26
CA LYS A 362 7.74 -14.37 -11.72
C LYS A 362 6.43 -13.78 -12.26
N ASP A 363 5.31 -14.15 -11.66
CA ASP A 363 3.99 -13.82 -12.18
C ASP A 363 3.51 -12.42 -11.70
N LEU A 364 3.96 -11.97 -10.53
CA LEU A 364 3.45 -10.77 -9.85
C LEU A 364 4.55 -9.77 -9.43
N GLY A 365 5.82 -10.12 -9.57
CA GLY A 365 6.92 -9.27 -9.06
C GLY A 365 6.99 -9.17 -7.53
N ALA A 366 6.32 -10.06 -6.81
CA ALA A 366 6.28 -10.05 -5.34
C ALA A 366 7.60 -10.55 -4.74
N ILE A 367 8.31 -9.69 -4.04
CA ILE A 367 9.61 -10.01 -3.43
C ILE A 367 9.40 -10.57 -2.03
N ALA A 368 9.96 -11.75 -1.77
CA ALA A 368 9.85 -12.45 -0.50
C ALA A 368 10.53 -11.70 0.67
N THR A 369 9.87 -11.72 1.81
CA THR A 369 10.49 -11.43 3.11
C THR A 369 10.99 -12.70 3.80
N TYR A 370 10.63 -13.87 3.29
CA TYR A 370 11.12 -15.19 3.69
C TYR A 370 12.52 -15.40 3.10
N LEU A 371 13.55 -15.29 3.94
CA LEU A 371 14.96 -15.26 3.53
C LEU A 371 15.42 -16.47 2.69
N PRO A 372 14.97 -17.72 2.97
CA PRO A 372 15.33 -18.84 2.11
C PRO A 372 14.84 -18.70 0.67
N ALA A 373 13.69 -18.07 0.45
CA ALA A 373 13.15 -17.81 -0.88
C ALA A 373 13.89 -16.64 -1.57
N ALA A 374 14.19 -15.56 -0.83
CA ALA A 374 14.93 -14.42 -1.38
C ALA A 374 16.35 -14.78 -1.88
N GLY A 375 16.88 -15.93 -1.49
CA GLY A 375 18.16 -16.48 -1.96
C GLY A 375 18.05 -17.47 -3.14
N SER A 376 16.88 -17.67 -3.72
CA SER A 376 16.70 -18.62 -4.82
C SER A 376 17.31 -18.15 -6.14
N ASP A 377 17.54 -19.09 -7.07
CA ASP A 377 18.06 -18.77 -8.40
C ASP A 377 17.11 -17.88 -9.21
N ALA A 378 15.80 -17.93 -8.94
CA ALA A 378 14.80 -17.11 -9.61
C ALA A 378 15.07 -15.59 -9.47
N TYR A 379 15.69 -15.16 -8.36
CA TYR A 379 16.05 -13.75 -8.14
C TYR A 379 17.18 -13.24 -9.05
N ASN A 380 17.95 -14.15 -9.65
CA ASN A 380 19.02 -13.85 -10.61
C ASN A 380 18.56 -14.01 -12.07
N GLU A 381 17.32 -14.41 -12.31
CA GLU A 381 16.80 -14.52 -13.67
C GLU A 381 16.58 -13.14 -14.29
N PRO A 382 16.99 -12.95 -15.59
CA PRO A 382 16.72 -11.71 -16.29
C PRO A 382 15.22 -11.47 -16.48
N SER A 383 14.77 -10.24 -16.18
CA SER A 383 13.40 -9.83 -16.48
C SER A 383 13.31 -9.19 -17.87
N ALA A 384 12.59 -9.82 -18.77
CA ALA A 384 12.39 -9.27 -20.13
C ALA A 384 11.71 -7.89 -20.08
N PHE A 385 10.80 -7.67 -19.14
CA PHE A 385 10.09 -6.40 -18.97
C PHE A 385 11.03 -5.24 -18.60
N PHE A 386 12.05 -5.55 -17.81
CA PHE A 386 13.07 -4.59 -17.36
C PHE A 386 14.37 -4.70 -18.18
N GLY A 387 14.25 -4.79 -19.52
CA GLY A 387 15.38 -4.75 -20.43
C GLY A 387 16.35 -5.94 -20.33
N GLY A 388 15.96 -7.02 -19.69
CA GLY A 388 16.82 -8.21 -19.49
C GLY A 388 17.73 -8.11 -18.24
N GLU A 389 17.52 -7.15 -17.36
CA GLU A 389 18.23 -7.02 -16.09
C GLU A 389 17.67 -7.98 -15.03
N ALA A 390 18.53 -8.55 -14.19
CA ALA A 390 18.14 -9.31 -12.99
C ALA A 390 17.82 -8.35 -11.85
N ILE A 391 16.64 -7.71 -11.89
CA ILE A 391 16.28 -6.62 -10.96
C ILE A 391 16.05 -7.11 -9.52
N TYR A 392 15.56 -8.33 -9.33
CA TYR A 392 15.11 -8.77 -8.01
C TYR A 392 16.23 -8.97 -7.02
N SER A 393 17.37 -9.57 -7.44
CA SER A 393 18.56 -9.66 -6.58
C SER A 393 19.15 -8.29 -6.23
N LYS A 394 19.09 -7.33 -7.16
CA LYS A 394 19.46 -5.93 -6.94
C LYS A 394 18.57 -5.29 -5.87
N ILE A 395 17.24 -5.45 -5.96
CA ILE A 395 16.28 -4.92 -4.99
C ILE A 395 16.50 -5.51 -3.59
N VAL A 396 16.73 -6.81 -3.50
CA VAL A 396 17.05 -7.47 -2.21
C VAL A 396 18.32 -6.87 -1.60
N SER A 397 19.35 -6.56 -2.41
CA SER A 397 20.57 -5.93 -1.90
C SER A 397 20.31 -4.52 -1.33
N TYR A 398 19.42 -3.74 -1.92
CA TYR A 398 19.03 -2.42 -1.44
C TYR A 398 18.37 -2.48 -0.06
N GLY A 399 17.57 -3.50 0.20
CA GLY A 399 16.89 -3.69 1.49
C GLY A 399 17.83 -3.78 2.69
N ASN A 400 19.08 -4.21 2.48
CA ASN A 400 20.11 -4.31 3.53
C ASN A 400 20.72 -2.95 3.92
N GLU A 401 20.57 -1.94 3.08
CA GLU A 401 21.18 -0.62 3.22
C GLU A 401 20.22 0.44 3.79
N ILE A 402 18.97 0.06 4.06
CA ILE A 402 17.92 0.99 4.54
C ILE A 402 18.26 1.50 5.94
N PRO A 403 18.36 2.82 6.16
CA PRO A 403 18.59 3.38 7.48
C PRO A 403 17.48 3.03 8.48
N LYS A 404 17.85 2.80 9.73
CA LYS A 404 16.88 2.63 10.82
C LYS A 404 16.42 4.00 11.30
N ILE A 405 15.11 4.14 11.49
CA ILE A 405 14.47 5.33 12.09
C ILE A 405 13.57 4.89 13.26
N ASN A 406 13.30 5.82 14.17
CA ASN A 406 12.26 5.60 15.17
C ASN A 406 10.90 5.62 14.48
N LYS A 407 10.06 4.65 14.81
CA LYS A 407 8.69 4.54 14.31
C LYS A 407 7.72 4.68 15.47
N GLY A 408 6.59 5.35 15.21
CA GLY A 408 5.48 5.46 16.15
C GLY A 408 4.25 4.73 15.63
N ILE A 409 3.36 4.39 16.55
CA ILE A 409 2.07 3.75 16.21
C ILE A 409 1.10 4.71 15.52
N TYR A 410 1.38 6.01 15.56
CA TYR A 410 0.55 7.08 14.98
C TYR A 410 1.02 7.51 13.60
N TRP A 411 1.63 6.58 12.86
CA TRP A 411 2.15 6.83 11.53
C TRP A 411 1.06 7.31 10.55
N LYS A 412 -0.16 6.78 10.66
CA LYS A 412 -1.28 7.20 9.80
C LYS A 412 -1.66 8.66 10.06
N GLU A 413 -1.77 9.06 11.33
CA GLU A 413 -2.09 10.44 11.72
C GLU A 413 -0.99 11.41 11.29
N GLU A 414 0.27 11.00 11.40
CA GLU A 414 1.43 11.76 10.90
C GLU A 414 1.34 11.93 9.39
N LYS A 415 1.13 10.85 8.64
CA LYS A 415 0.98 10.86 7.18
C LYS A 415 -0.12 11.81 6.74
N GLU A 416 -1.32 11.73 7.32
CA GLU A 416 -2.45 12.60 7.00
C GLU A 416 -2.14 14.09 7.32
N ALA A 417 -1.45 14.36 8.42
CA ALA A 417 -1.08 15.72 8.81
C ALA A 417 0.00 16.31 7.90
N LEU A 418 1.04 15.55 7.55
CA LEU A 418 2.08 16.00 6.61
C LEU A 418 1.53 16.17 5.19
N GLY A 419 0.65 15.29 4.73
CA GLY A 419 -0.04 15.46 3.46
C GLY A 419 -0.87 16.74 3.40
N THR A 420 -1.55 17.07 4.49
CA THR A 420 -2.26 18.35 4.64
C THR A 420 -1.29 19.54 4.65
N ALA A 421 -0.16 19.44 5.35
CA ALA A 421 0.86 20.48 5.38
C ALA A 421 1.45 20.76 3.99
N LEU A 422 1.80 19.71 3.23
CA LEU A 422 2.26 19.85 1.84
C LEU A 422 1.21 20.52 0.96
N THR A 423 -0.04 20.08 1.05
CA THR A 423 -1.15 20.67 0.27
C THR A 423 -1.35 22.15 0.62
N ASN A 424 -1.29 22.50 1.90
CA ASN A 424 -1.46 23.88 2.37
C ASN A 424 -0.34 24.79 1.83
N ILE A 425 0.92 24.36 1.89
CA ILE A 425 2.03 25.19 1.44
C ILE A 425 2.03 25.34 -0.09
N VAL A 426 1.75 24.28 -0.84
CA VAL A 426 1.64 24.34 -2.32
C VAL A 426 0.54 25.29 -2.74
N ASN A 427 -0.58 25.37 -2.01
CA ASN A 427 -1.71 26.23 -2.35
C ASN A 427 -1.57 27.67 -1.83
N SER A 428 -0.77 27.92 -0.80
CA SER A 428 -0.67 29.23 -0.14
C SER A 428 0.53 30.07 -0.61
N VAL A 429 1.61 29.42 -1.05
CA VAL A 429 2.83 30.09 -1.50
C VAL A 429 2.83 30.18 -3.04
N PRO A 430 2.76 31.39 -3.64
CA PRO A 430 2.65 31.56 -5.09
C PRO A 430 3.90 31.16 -5.86
N ASP A 431 5.04 31.13 -5.21
CA ASP A 431 6.36 30.82 -5.78
C ASP A 431 7.10 29.89 -4.82
N LEU A 432 7.09 28.61 -5.14
CA LEU A 432 7.62 27.56 -4.26
C LEU A 432 9.16 27.62 -4.12
N ASP A 433 9.86 28.28 -5.01
CA ASP A 433 11.30 28.55 -4.89
C ASP A 433 11.62 29.51 -3.75
N ASN A 434 10.64 30.32 -3.33
CA ASN A 434 10.78 31.33 -2.28
C ASN A 434 10.11 30.93 -0.94
N VAL A 435 9.84 29.64 -0.73
CA VAL A 435 9.35 29.13 0.55
C VAL A 435 10.38 29.40 1.63
N THR A 436 9.95 30.13 2.67
CA THR A 436 10.81 30.51 3.79
C THR A 436 10.80 29.46 4.90
N ASP A 437 11.80 29.53 5.82
CA ASP A 437 11.79 28.69 7.03
C ASP A 437 10.54 28.92 7.86
N GLU A 438 10.06 30.17 7.95
CA GLU A 438 8.84 30.52 8.69
C GLU A 438 7.59 29.85 8.09
N ASP A 439 7.49 29.77 6.75
CA ASP A 439 6.39 29.07 6.09
C ASP A 439 6.39 27.57 6.43
N LEU A 440 7.56 26.94 6.40
CA LEU A 440 7.73 25.53 6.77
C LEU A 440 7.44 25.31 8.25
N ASP A 441 8.01 26.12 9.15
CA ASP A 441 7.80 26.00 10.58
C ASP A 441 6.32 26.12 10.96
N ASN A 442 5.56 27.00 10.30
CA ASN A 442 4.14 27.18 10.53
C ASN A 442 3.33 25.92 10.14
N VAL A 443 3.53 25.37 8.92
CA VAL A 443 2.77 24.18 8.49
C VAL A 443 3.18 22.93 9.25
N ILE A 444 4.44 22.81 9.65
CA ILE A 444 4.93 21.69 10.48
C ILE A 444 4.34 21.78 11.90
N ALA A 445 4.28 22.98 12.49
CA ALA A 445 3.66 23.17 13.80
C ALA A 445 2.16 22.85 13.79
N GLU A 446 1.44 23.24 12.73
CA GLU A 446 0.04 22.88 12.54
C GLU A 446 -0.13 21.37 12.38
N ALA A 447 0.75 20.71 11.62
CA ALA A 447 0.74 19.26 11.43
C ALA A 447 0.94 18.54 12.78
N GLN A 448 1.96 18.93 13.57
CA GLN A 448 2.18 18.36 14.90
C GLN A 448 0.99 18.55 15.82
N ALA A 449 0.43 19.76 15.89
CA ALA A 449 -0.73 20.05 16.72
C ALA A 449 -1.95 19.21 16.30
N THR A 450 -2.13 18.99 14.99
CA THR A 450 -3.20 18.14 14.45
C THR A 450 -3.04 16.70 14.90
N VAL A 451 -1.83 16.14 14.79
CA VAL A 451 -1.57 14.76 15.25
C VAL A 451 -1.83 14.66 16.76
N GLN A 452 -1.26 15.58 17.55
CA GLN A 452 -1.44 15.60 19.02
C GLN A 452 -2.91 15.66 19.41
N PHE A 453 -3.70 16.50 18.74
CA PHE A 453 -5.14 16.57 18.97
C PHE A 453 -5.86 15.27 18.64
N ASN A 454 -5.54 14.65 17.50
CA ASN A 454 -6.18 13.42 17.04
C ASN A 454 -5.88 12.21 17.94
N ILE A 455 -4.71 12.21 18.58
CA ILE A 455 -4.29 11.13 19.50
C ILE A 455 -4.60 11.44 20.98
N GLY A 456 -5.22 12.59 21.26
CA GLY A 456 -5.65 12.98 22.61
C GLY A 456 -4.52 13.45 23.53
N GLN A 457 -3.47 14.04 22.99
CA GLN A 457 -2.32 14.61 23.72
C GLN A 457 -2.38 16.14 23.78
#